data_6e7231cd88f40db50f192a5a68ce81a4
#
_entry.id   6e7231cd88f40db50f192a5a68ce81a4
#
_cell.length_a   1.000
_cell.length_b   1.000
_cell.length_c   1.000
_cell.angle_alpha   90.00
_cell.angle_beta   90.00
_cell.angle_gamma   90.00
#
_symmetry.space_group_name_H-M   'P 1'
#
loop_
_entity.id
_entity.type
_entity.pdbx_description
1 polymer ?
#
loop_
_entity_poly.entity_id
_entity_poly.type
_entity_poly.pdbx_seq_one_letter_code
_entity_poly.pdbx_strand_id
1 'polypeptide(L)'
;MKYDYKAVEAKWQKVWEDEKTFHVEIDHKKPKFYALVEFPYPSGAGLHVGHPRSYTALDVVSRKRRKNGYNVLYPMGWDAFGLPTENFAMKNHIHPAIVTKNNVDHFRSQLKALGFSFDWDREINTTDPEYYKWTQWIFLQLYKHGLAYKKEMNVNWCTGCKCVLANEEVVNGVCERCGSEVVHRVKSQWMLKI
;
A
#
# COMPACT_ATOMS: atom_id res chain seq x y z
N MET A 1 9.89 39.17 -16.65
CA MET A 1 8.70 38.35 -16.31
C MET A 1 9.10 37.40 -15.19
N LYS A 2 8.39 37.38 -14.07
CA LYS A 2 8.69 36.44 -12.95
C LYS A 2 8.19 35.05 -13.37
N TYR A 3 9.05 34.03 -13.27
CA TYR A 3 8.68 32.64 -13.57
C TYR A 3 7.62 32.15 -12.57
N ASP A 4 6.43 31.79 -13.06
CA ASP A 4 5.33 31.25 -12.26
C ASP A 4 5.35 29.73 -12.33
N TYR A 5 6.11 29.12 -11.42
CA TYR A 5 6.24 27.67 -11.35
C TYR A 5 4.91 26.98 -11.03
N LYS A 6 4.05 27.60 -10.21
CA LYS A 6 2.76 27.02 -9.83
C LYS A 6 1.82 26.86 -11.03
N ALA A 7 1.76 27.90 -11.89
CA ALA A 7 0.96 27.81 -13.11
C ALA A 7 1.51 26.78 -14.09
N VAL A 8 2.85 26.67 -14.20
CA VAL A 8 3.50 25.67 -15.07
C VAL A 8 3.26 24.25 -14.57
N GLU A 9 3.42 24.00 -13.26
CA GLU A 9 3.16 22.69 -12.64
C GLU A 9 1.71 22.26 -12.82
N ALA A 10 0.75 23.14 -12.48
CA ALA A 10 -0.68 22.85 -12.61
C ALA A 10 -1.06 22.53 -14.07
N LYS A 11 -0.52 23.29 -15.03
CA LYS A 11 -0.74 23.04 -16.46
C LYS A 11 -0.26 21.66 -16.88
N TRP A 12 0.97 21.28 -16.53
CA TRP A 12 1.54 20.02 -16.99
C TRP A 12 0.95 18.81 -16.28
N GLN A 13 0.64 18.91 -14.99
CA GLN A 13 -0.08 17.86 -14.26
C GLN A 13 -1.44 17.58 -14.91
N LYS A 14 -2.18 18.64 -15.27
CA LYS A 14 -3.44 18.50 -15.98
C LYS A 14 -3.26 17.84 -17.35
N VAL A 15 -2.28 18.24 -18.15
CA VAL A 15 -1.98 17.62 -19.45
C VAL A 15 -1.67 16.13 -19.30
N TRP A 16 -0.82 15.75 -18.34
CA TRP A 16 -0.48 14.35 -18.11
C TRP A 16 -1.68 13.49 -17.68
N GLU A 17 -2.62 14.07 -16.96
CA GLU A 17 -3.84 13.40 -16.52
C GLU A 17 -4.85 13.25 -17.70
N ASP A 18 -5.12 14.34 -18.40
CA ASP A 18 -6.07 14.37 -19.53
C ASP A 18 -5.63 13.47 -20.70
N GLU A 19 -4.34 13.48 -21.03
CA GLU A 19 -3.75 12.71 -22.12
C GLU A 19 -3.31 11.30 -21.70
N LYS A 20 -3.44 10.95 -20.41
CA LYS A 20 -2.95 9.68 -19.85
C LYS A 20 -1.50 9.38 -20.25
N THR A 21 -0.64 10.41 -20.19
CA THR A 21 0.72 10.41 -20.75
C THR A 21 1.59 9.23 -20.28
N PHE A 22 1.32 8.70 -19.09
CA PHE A 22 2.10 7.62 -18.47
C PHE A 22 1.41 6.27 -18.50
N HIS A 23 0.20 6.21 -19.09
CA HIS A 23 -0.52 4.96 -19.29
C HIS A 23 0.22 4.03 -20.25
N VAL A 24 0.19 2.73 -19.96
CA VAL A 24 0.87 1.74 -20.77
C VAL A 24 -0.02 0.52 -21.01
N GLU A 25 -0.12 0.12 -22.28
CA GLU A 25 -0.69 -1.16 -22.69
C GLU A 25 0.42 -2.16 -23.05
N ILE A 26 0.06 -3.44 -23.11
CA ILE A 26 1.01 -4.49 -23.52
C ILE A 26 1.43 -4.27 -24.96
N ASP A 27 2.72 -4.00 -25.17
CA ASP A 27 3.31 -3.88 -26.51
C ASP A 27 4.49 -4.87 -26.63
N HIS A 28 4.27 -5.95 -27.37
CA HIS A 28 5.29 -6.99 -27.58
C HIS A 28 6.44 -6.56 -28.51
N LYS A 29 6.31 -5.40 -29.19
CA LYS A 29 7.35 -4.86 -30.07
C LYS A 29 8.39 -4.03 -29.32
N LYS A 30 8.09 -3.64 -28.08
CA LYS A 30 8.99 -2.84 -27.23
C LYS A 30 9.60 -3.67 -26.12
N PRO A 31 10.84 -3.40 -25.71
CA PRO A 31 11.40 -4.02 -24.52
C PRO A 31 10.61 -3.58 -23.27
N LYS A 32 10.30 -4.53 -22.41
CA LYS A 32 9.53 -4.27 -21.17
C LYS A 32 10.42 -3.69 -20.08
N PHE A 33 9.85 -2.79 -19.31
CA PHE A 33 10.42 -2.35 -18.05
C PHE A 33 9.33 -2.20 -16.99
N TYR A 34 9.37 -3.04 -15.97
CA TYR A 34 8.48 -2.95 -14.83
C TYR A 34 9.21 -2.21 -13.69
N ALA A 35 8.78 -1.00 -13.43
CA ALA A 35 9.30 -0.18 -12.34
C ALA A 35 8.49 -0.47 -11.08
N LEU A 36 9.01 -1.32 -10.22
CA LEU A 36 8.35 -1.70 -8.97
C LEU A 36 8.90 -0.89 -7.81
N VAL A 37 8.03 -0.14 -7.16
CA VAL A 37 8.31 0.57 -5.91
C VAL A 37 7.33 0.09 -4.84
N GLU A 38 7.77 0.11 -3.59
CA GLU A 38 6.91 -0.18 -2.45
C GLU A 38 5.78 0.84 -2.36
N PHE A 39 4.53 0.37 -2.35
CA PHE A 39 3.37 1.23 -2.20
C PHE A 39 3.06 1.53 -0.73
N PRO A 40 2.56 2.74 -0.39
CA PRO A 40 2.49 3.17 0.98
C PRO A 40 1.29 2.60 1.73
N TYR A 41 1.41 2.55 3.07
CA TYR A 41 0.28 2.44 3.98
C TYR A 41 -0.45 3.79 4.08
N PRO A 42 -1.72 3.91 3.72
CA PRO A 42 -2.48 5.14 3.87
C PRO A 42 -3.02 5.29 5.30
N SER A 43 -2.17 5.14 6.31
CA SER A 43 -2.55 5.07 7.73
C SER A 43 -2.30 6.36 8.52
N GLY A 44 -1.67 7.35 7.90
CA GLY A 44 -1.28 8.60 8.55
C GLY A 44 -1.87 9.84 7.88
N ALA A 45 -1.48 11.00 8.38
CA ALA A 45 -1.94 12.30 7.87
C ALA A 45 -1.37 12.68 6.49
N GLY A 46 -0.58 11.81 5.87
CA GLY A 46 0.04 12.03 4.56
C GLY A 46 1.40 11.36 4.42
N LEU A 47 2.05 11.62 3.29
CA LEU A 47 3.38 11.12 2.99
C LEU A 47 4.42 11.74 3.95
N HIS A 48 5.39 10.93 4.37
CA HIS A 48 6.61 11.44 5.00
C HIS A 48 7.75 11.50 3.98
N VAL A 49 8.82 12.23 4.30
CA VAL A 49 9.95 12.48 3.38
C VAL A 49 10.64 11.21 2.85
N GLY A 50 10.49 10.07 3.52
CA GLY A 50 11.00 8.79 3.05
C GLY A 50 10.33 8.29 1.77
N HIS A 51 9.03 8.55 1.58
CA HIS A 51 8.30 8.13 0.40
C HIS A 51 8.82 8.78 -0.89
N PRO A 52 8.91 10.14 -1.00
CA PRO A 52 9.44 10.77 -2.19
C PRO A 52 10.85 10.34 -2.56
N ARG A 53 11.68 9.94 -1.60
CA ARG A 53 13.06 9.52 -1.85
C ARG A 53 13.13 8.33 -2.82
N SER A 54 12.43 7.24 -2.52
CA SER A 54 12.42 6.04 -3.37
C SER A 54 11.63 6.27 -4.65
N TYR A 55 10.51 6.97 -4.56
CA TYR A 55 9.64 7.25 -5.71
C TYR A 55 10.34 8.14 -6.74
N THR A 56 11.04 9.18 -6.32
CA THR A 56 11.80 10.06 -7.21
C THR A 56 12.91 9.29 -7.93
N ALA A 57 13.68 8.46 -7.21
CA ALA A 57 14.76 7.69 -7.81
C ALA A 57 14.24 6.79 -8.95
N LEU A 58 13.14 6.08 -8.70
CA LEU A 58 12.56 5.18 -9.70
C LEU A 58 11.82 5.94 -10.81
N ASP A 59 11.25 7.12 -10.51
CA ASP A 59 10.64 7.99 -11.51
C ASP A 59 11.67 8.48 -12.56
N VAL A 60 12.84 8.89 -12.11
CA VAL A 60 13.95 9.27 -13.01
C VAL A 60 14.32 8.13 -13.95
N VAL A 61 14.46 6.91 -13.39
CA VAL A 61 14.77 5.72 -14.19
C VAL A 61 13.63 5.42 -15.19
N SER A 62 12.38 5.48 -14.73
CA SER A 62 11.19 5.23 -15.56
C SER A 62 11.08 6.20 -16.74
N ARG A 63 11.30 7.50 -16.48
CA ARG A 63 11.31 8.53 -17.54
C ARG A 63 12.45 8.30 -18.53
N LYS A 64 13.65 7.96 -18.05
CA LYS A 64 14.78 7.62 -18.91
C LYS A 64 14.47 6.41 -19.80
N ARG A 65 13.88 5.34 -19.23
CA ARG A 65 13.50 4.14 -19.99
C ARG A 65 12.45 4.44 -21.05
N ARG A 66 11.42 5.24 -20.74
CA ARG A 66 10.43 5.68 -21.75
C ARG A 66 11.09 6.42 -22.91
N LYS A 67 12.00 7.35 -22.61
CA LYS A 67 12.77 8.07 -23.66
C LYS A 67 13.63 7.15 -24.51
N ASN A 68 14.07 6.02 -23.96
CA ASN A 68 14.85 5.01 -24.70
C ASN A 68 13.97 3.97 -25.41
N GLY A 69 12.65 4.21 -25.55
CA GLY A 69 11.72 3.36 -26.30
C GLY A 69 11.22 2.12 -25.55
N TYR A 70 11.45 2.01 -24.24
CA TYR A 70 10.89 0.92 -23.45
C TYR A 70 9.40 1.10 -23.20
N ASN A 71 8.69 -0.02 -23.13
CA ASN A 71 7.33 -0.09 -22.60
C ASN A 71 7.39 -0.16 -21.08
N VAL A 72 7.11 0.96 -20.40
CA VAL A 72 7.37 1.13 -18.96
C VAL A 72 6.07 1.09 -18.18
N LEU A 73 5.88 0.06 -17.36
CA LEU A 73 4.84 0.02 -16.34
C LEU A 73 5.41 0.54 -15.02
N TYR A 74 4.88 1.67 -14.55
CA TYR A 74 5.20 2.24 -13.24
C TYR A 74 3.88 2.47 -12.47
N PRO A 75 3.38 1.42 -11.78
CA PRO A 75 2.10 1.49 -11.08
C PRO A 75 2.26 2.09 -9.69
N MET A 76 1.13 2.48 -9.10
CA MET A 76 0.99 2.87 -7.71
C MET A 76 -0.20 2.14 -7.09
N GLY A 77 -0.25 2.10 -5.77
CA GLY A 77 -1.35 1.49 -5.04
C GLY A 77 -1.28 1.79 -3.55
N TRP A 78 -2.16 1.12 -2.80
CA TRP A 78 -2.35 1.36 -1.37
C TRP A 78 -2.37 0.03 -0.63
N ASP A 79 -1.42 -0.15 0.30
CA ASP A 79 -1.47 -1.23 1.27
C ASP A 79 -2.42 -0.81 2.40
N ALA A 80 -3.71 -1.00 2.15
CA ALA A 80 -4.76 -0.31 2.88
C ALA A 80 -5.35 -1.09 4.06
N PHE A 81 -5.06 -2.38 4.20
CA PHE A 81 -5.37 -3.12 5.43
C PHE A 81 -4.36 -2.74 6.52
N GLY A 82 -4.83 -2.49 7.72
CA GLY A 82 -3.90 -2.26 8.81
C GLY A 82 -4.54 -1.84 10.12
N LEU A 83 -3.99 -2.35 11.21
CA LEU A 83 -4.42 -2.07 12.57
C LEU A 83 -4.37 -0.57 12.97
N PRO A 84 -3.40 0.24 12.51
CA PRO A 84 -3.41 1.68 12.81
C PRO A 84 -4.67 2.40 12.34
N THR A 85 -5.12 2.10 11.11
CA THR A 85 -6.37 2.68 10.58
C THR A 85 -7.59 2.20 11.35
N GLU A 86 -7.65 0.91 11.70
CA GLU A 86 -8.74 0.34 12.50
C GLU A 86 -8.80 0.96 13.89
N ASN A 87 -7.66 1.08 14.57
CA ASN A 87 -7.59 1.71 15.89
C ASN A 87 -8.01 3.18 15.86
N PHE A 88 -7.59 3.93 14.83
CA PHE A 88 -8.03 5.30 14.63
C PHE A 88 -9.54 5.38 14.40
N ALA A 89 -10.08 4.51 13.56
CA ALA A 89 -11.49 4.41 13.26
C ALA A 89 -12.34 4.12 14.51
N MET A 90 -11.92 3.13 15.32
CA MET A 90 -12.58 2.80 16.58
C MET A 90 -12.55 3.97 17.56
N LYS A 91 -11.41 4.63 17.72
CA LYS A 91 -11.25 5.76 18.66
C LYS A 91 -12.12 6.96 18.28
N ASN A 92 -12.34 7.18 16.98
CA ASN A 92 -13.09 8.32 16.47
C ASN A 92 -14.54 7.96 16.09
N HIS A 93 -14.96 6.71 16.31
CA HIS A 93 -16.31 6.22 15.93
C HIS A 93 -16.65 6.43 14.44
N ILE A 94 -15.65 6.22 13.57
CA ILE A 94 -15.76 6.34 12.11
C ILE A 94 -15.56 4.95 11.51
N HIS A 95 -16.29 4.62 10.45
CA HIS A 95 -16.08 3.34 9.76
C HIS A 95 -14.68 3.30 9.09
N PRO A 96 -13.88 2.21 9.24
CA PRO A 96 -12.53 2.13 8.69
C PRO A 96 -12.44 2.42 7.19
N ALA A 97 -13.42 1.99 6.39
CA ALA A 97 -13.45 2.26 4.95
C ALA A 97 -13.48 3.75 4.61
N ILE A 98 -14.15 4.57 5.45
CA ILE A 98 -14.20 6.03 5.26
C ILE A 98 -12.82 6.63 5.56
N VAL A 99 -12.18 6.20 6.64
CA VAL A 99 -10.83 6.65 7.01
C VAL A 99 -9.84 6.29 5.90
N THR A 100 -9.86 5.03 5.46
CA THR A 100 -8.99 4.54 4.37
C THR A 100 -9.19 5.35 3.09
N LYS A 101 -10.45 5.56 2.68
CA LYS A 101 -10.75 6.34 1.48
C LYS A 101 -10.18 7.76 1.57
N ASN A 102 -10.43 8.47 2.67
CA ASN A 102 -9.96 9.84 2.86
C ASN A 102 -8.43 9.92 2.84
N ASN A 103 -7.76 8.98 3.49
CA ASN A 103 -6.31 8.91 3.49
C ASN A 103 -5.75 8.61 2.10
N VAL A 104 -6.32 7.66 1.38
CA VAL A 104 -5.93 7.33 -0.01
C VAL A 104 -6.08 8.57 -0.91
N ASP A 105 -7.20 9.27 -0.84
CA ASP A 105 -7.45 10.47 -1.63
C ASP A 105 -6.41 11.56 -1.32
N HIS A 106 -6.05 11.72 -0.05
CA HIS A 106 -5.04 12.67 0.37
C HIS A 106 -3.63 12.29 -0.14
N PHE A 107 -3.20 11.04 0.07
CA PHE A 107 -1.92 10.53 -0.42
C PHE A 107 -1.81 10.64 -1.94
N ARG A 108 -2.87 10.29 -2.67
CA ARG A 108 -2.92 10.42 -4.13
C ARG A 108 -2.73 11.88 -4.57
N SER A 109 -3.38 12.82 -3.88
CA SER A 109 -3.22 14.25 -4.18
C SER A 109 -1.78 14.72 -4.00
N GLN A 110 -1.11 14.26 -2.93
CA GLN A 110 0.29 14.58 -2.67
C GLN A 110 1.23 13.98 -3.72
N LEU A 111 1.02 12.71 -4.12
CA LEU A 111 1.82 12.05 -5.15
C LEU A 111 1.65 12.71 -6.53
N LYS A 112 0.42 13.13 -6.87
CA LYS A 112 0.15 13.88 -8.09
C LYS A 112 0.82 15.25 -8.06
N ALA A 113 0.80 15.96 -6.93
CA ALA A 113 1.48 17.24 -6.76
C ALA A 113 3.00 17.14 -6.94
N LEU A 114 3.61 16.01 -6.57
CA LEU A 114 5.03 15.73 -6.80
C LEU A 114 5.35 15.41 -8.27
N GLY A 115 4.33 15.23 -9.11
CA GLY A 115 4.48 15.06 -10.55
C GLY A 115 5.12 13.73 -10.97
N PHE A 116 5.00 12.67 -10.20
CA PHE A 116 5.50 11.35 -10.56
C PHE A 116 4.79 10.78 -11.79
N SER A 117 5.54 10.02 -12.58
CA SER A 117 5.04 9.39 -13.81
C SER A 117 4.39 8.03 -13.57
N PHE A 118 3.57 7.92 -12.54
CA PHE A 118 2.79 6.72 -12.27
C PHE A 118 1.70 6.51 -13.33
N ASP A 119 1.44 5.25 -13.64
CA ASP A 119 0.26 4.85 -14.41
C ASP A 119 -0.95 4.71 -13.47
N TRP A 120 -1.73 5.79 -13.33
CA TRP A 120 -2.88 5.85 -12.45
C TRP A 120 -4.05 4.97 -12.89
N ASP A 121 -4.10 4.55 -14.16
CA ASP A 121 -5.09 3.57 -14.62
C ASP A 121 -4.79 2.14 -14.10
N ARG A 122 -3.59 1.94 -13.59
CA ARG A 122 -3.13 0.69 -12.93
C ARG A 122 -3.06 0.81 -11.40
N GLU A 123 -3.76 1.79 -10.85
CA GLU A 123 -3.86 1.96 -9.40
C GLU A 123 -4.57 0.76 -8.77
N ILE A 124 -4.02 0.26 -7.66
CA ILE A 124 -4.60 -0.85 -6.88
C ILE A 124 -4.85 -0.43 -5.44
N ASN A 125 -5.85 -1.06 -4.82
CA ASN A 125 -6.11 -0.94 -3.38
C ASN A 125 -6.31 -2.34 -2.81
N THR A 126 -5.51 -2.72 -1.83
CA THR A 126 -5.55 -4.07 -1.24
C THR A 126 -6.87 -4.36 -0.51
N THR A 127 -7.65 -3.33 -0.13
CA THR A 127 -8.99 -3.50 0.45
C THR A 127 -10.11 -3.60 -0.58
N ASP A 128 -9.79 -3.49 -1.87
CA ASP A 128 -10.77 -3.73 -2.93
C ASP A 128 -11.08 -5.24 -3.02
N PRO A 129 -12.37 -5.66 -2.99
CA PRO A 129 -12.77 -7.04 -3.18
C PRO A 129 -12.22 -7.67 -4.46
N GLU A 130 -12.14 -6.91 -5.55
CA GLU A 130 -11.56 -7.38 -6.81
C GLU A 130 -10.06 -7.66 -6.73
N TYR A 131 -9.36 -7.03 -5.77
CA TYR A 131 -7.96 -7.32 -5.47
C TYR A 131 -7.81 -8.48 -4.50
N TYR A 132 -8.42 -8.43 -3.30
CA TYR A 132 -8.17 -9.44 -2.27
C TYR A 132 -8.83 -10.80 -2.55
N LYS A 133 -9.76 -10.91 -3.49
CA LYS A 133 -10.28 -12.21 -3.96
C LYS A 133 -9.17 -13.16 -4.38
N TRP A 134 -8.07 -12.64 -4.92
CA TRP A 134 -6.91 -13.45 -5.31
C TRP A 134 -6.13 -13.98 -4.11
N THR A 135 -5.99 -13.19 -3.05
CA THR A 135 -5.43 -13.65 -1.77
C THR A 135 -6.29 -14.76 -1.17
N GLN A 136 -7.62 -14.61 -1.21
CA GLN A 136 -8.55 -15.64 -0.78
C GLN A 136 -8.44 -16.90 -1.64
N TRP A 137 -8.32 -16.75 -2.95
CA TRP A 137 -8.13 -17.88 -3.86
C TRP A 137 -6.84 -18.65 -3.55
N ILE A 138 -5.71 -17.94 -3.34
CA ILE A 138 -4.43 -18.57 -2.96
C ILE A 138 -4.59 -19.34 -1.65
N PHE A 139 -5.21 -18.74 -0.63
CA PHE A 139 -5.47 -19.43 0.63
C PHE A 139 -6.29 -20.73 0.42
N LEU A 140 -7.32 -20.67 -0.41
CA LEU A 140 -8.13 -21.86 -0.72
C LEU A 140 -7.33 -22.94 -1.46
N GLN A 141 -6.37 -22.56 -2.33
CA GLN A 141 -5.47 -23.55 -2.95
C GLN A 141 -4.57 -24.20 -1.88
N LEU A 142 -3.98 -23.40 -0.98
CA LEU A 142 -3.18 -23.95 0.12
C LEU A 142 -3.99 -24.89 1.01
N TYR A 143 -5.23 -24.52 1.32
CA TYR A 143 -6.11 -25.37 2.10
C TYR A 143 -6.44 -26.70 1.38
N LYS A 144 -6.81 -26.65 0.10
CA LYS A 144 -7.11 -27.84 -0.72
C LYS A 144 -5.94 -28.81 -0.83
N HIS A 145 -4.71 -28.30 -0.80
CA HIS A 145 -3.48 -29.10 -0.85
C HIS A 145 -2.97 -29.50 0.55
N GLY A 146 -3.73 -29.25 1.62
CA GLY A 146 -3.35 -29.60 2.99
C GLY A 146 -2.19 -28.78 3.56
N LEU A 147 -1.85 -27.68 2.91
CA LEU A 147 -0.81 -26.75 3.37
C LEU A 147 -1.34 -25.72 4.36
N ALA A 148 -2.62 -25.37 4.31
CA ALA A 148 -3.26 -24.52 5.31
C ALA A 148 -4.11 -25.41 6.25
N TYR A 149 -3.97 -25.25 7.56
CA TYR A 149 -4.67 -26.01 8.58
C TYR A 149 -4.90 -25.17 9.84
N LYS A 150 -5.88 -25.58 10.67
CA LYS A 150 -6.12 -24.95 11.98
C LYS A 150 -5.42 -25.73 13.10
N LYS A 151 -4.84 -24.99 14.05
CA LYS A 151 -4.22 -25.55 15.24
C LYS A 151 -4.44 -24.61 16.43
N GLU A 152 -4.71 -25.18 17.59
CA GLU A 152 -4.65 -24.43 18.84
C GLU A 152 -3.21 -24.24 19.25
N MET A 153 -2.86 -23.00 19.57
CA MET A 153 -1.51 -22.63 20.01
C MET A 153 -1.52 -21.42 20.94
N ASN A 154 -0.49 -21.31 21.75
CA ASN A 154 -0.26 -20.10 22.53
C ASN A 154 0.14 -18.96 21.61
N VAL A 155 -0.55 -17.83 21.74
CA VAL A 155 -0.27 -16.60 21.03
C VAL A 155 -0.03 -15.46 22.01
N ASN A 156 0.76 -14.47 21.59
CA ASN A 156 0.89 -13.22 22.32
C ASN A 156 -0.38 -12.39 22.09
N TRP A 157 -1.08 -12.07 23.15
CA TRP A 157 -2.33 -11.32 23.11
C TRP A 157 -2.16 -9.95 23.75
N CYS A 158 -2.33 -8.88 22.98
CA CYS A 158 -2.37 -7.52 23.51
C CYS A 158 -3.72 -7.25 24.18
N THR A 159 -3.69 -6.86 25.46
CA THR A 159 -4.92 -6.56 26.22
C THR A 159 -5.56 -5.23 25.81
N GLY A 160 -4.78 -4.29 25.30
CA GLY A 160 -5.24 -2.99 24.82
C GLY A 160 -5.76 -3.02 23.37
N CYS A 161 -4.94 -3.47 22.43
CA CYS A 161 -5.33 -3.58 21.00
C CYS A 161 -6.31 -4.72 20.75
N LYS A 162 -6.46 -5.67 21.67
CA LYS A 162 -7.32 -6.87 21.55
C LYS A 162 -7.02 -7.71 20.31
N CYS A 163 -5.73 -7.84 19.98
CA CYS A 163 -5.24 -8.59 18.83
C CYS A 163 -4.08 -9.51 19.18
N VAL A 164 -3.80 -10.46 18.28
CA VAL A 164 -2.60 -11.31 18.35
C VAL A 164 -1.42 -10.51 17.82
N LEU A 165 -0.27 -10.67 18.50
CA LEU A 165 0.99 -10.04 18.14
C LEU A 165 2.02 -11.08 17.70
N ALA A 166 2.84 -10.72 16.72
CA ALA A 166 4.07 -11.43 16.42
C ALA A 166 5.08 -11.27 17.58
N ASN A 167 6.11 -12.13 17.64
CA ASN A 167 7.09 -12.04 18.71
C ASN A 167 7.86 -10.71 18.70
N GLU A 168 8.11 -10.18 17.53
CA GLU A 168 8.84 -8.92 17.28
C GLU A 168 8.04 -7.69 17.75
N GLU A 169 6.72 -7.81 17.88
CA GLU A 169 5.81 -6.73 18.33
C GLU A 169 5.67 -6.68 19.86
N VAL A 170 6.35 -7.59 20.57
CA VAL A 170 6.37 -7.65 22.04
C VAL A 170 7.72 -7.17 22.55
N VAL A 171 7.75 -5.99 23.15
CA VAL A 171 8.96 -5.38 23.69
C VAL A 171 8.84 -5.29 25.20
N ASN A 172 9.73 -5.97 25.93
CA ASN A 172 9.73 -6.00 27.42
C ASN A 172 8.37 -6.41 28.03
N GLY A 173 7.65 -7.35 27.39
CA GLY A 173 6.36 -7.85 27.87
C GLY A 173 5.16 -6.95 27.58
N VAL A 174 5.37 -5.86 26.84
CA VAL A 174 4.30 -4.94 26.44
C VAL A 174 4.19 -4.83 24.92
N CYS A 175 3.02 -4.42 24.44
CA CYS A 175 2.76 -4.18 23.04
C CYS A 175 3.54 -2.95 22.55
N GLU A 176 4.36 -3.10 21.53
CA GLU A 176 5.14 -2.01 20.91
C GLU A 176 4.26 -0.83 20.50
N ARG A 177 3.01 -1.10 20.07
CA ARG A 177 2.11 -0.07 19.50
C ARG A 177 1.36 0.73 20.55
N CYS A 178 0.87 0.09 21.62
CA CYS A 178 0.00 0.75 22.58
C CYS A 178 0.52 0.72 24.03
N GLY A 179 1.65 0.04 24.30
CA GLY A 179 2.25 -0.06 25.62
C GLY A 179 1.47 -0.94 26.62
N SER A 180 0.36 -1.56 26.22
CA SER A 180 -0.42 -2.43 27.10
C SER A 180 0.25 -3.76 27.32
N GLU A 181 -0.04 -4.40 28.46
CA GLU A 181 0.45 -5.72 28.83
C GLU A 181 0.09 -6.76 27.77
N VAL A 182 1.04 -7.64 27.47
CA VAL A 182 0.88 -8.79 26.59
C VAL A 182 0.80 -10.05 27.42
N VAL A 183 -0.26 -10.82 27.21
CA VAL A 183 -0.50 -12.10 27.89
C VAL A 183 -0.51 -13.25 26.89
N HIS A 184 -0.13 -14.44 27.34
CA HIS A 184 -0.28 -15.64 26.51
C HIS A 184 -1.71 -16.16 26.57
N ARG A 185 -2.29 -16.47 25.42
CA ARG A 185 -3.61 -17.09 25.30
C ARG A 185 -3.58 -18.22 24.30
N VAL A 186 -4.31 -19.30 24.59
CA VAL A 186 -4.57 -20.34 23.61
C VAL A 186 -5.64 -19.84 22.65
N LYS A 187 -5.32 -19.86 21.36
CA LYS A 187 -6.21 -19.49 20.27
C LYS A 187 -6.13 -20.50 19.14
N SER A 188 -7.26 -20.77 18.51
CA SER A 188 -7.28 -21.50 17.23
C SER A 188 -6.78 -20.59 16.12
N GLN A 189 -5.66 -20.95 15.51
CA GLN A 189 -4.99 -20.18 14.48
C GLN A 189 -4.87 -20.96 13.18
N TRP A 190 -4.95 -20.25 12.07
CA TRP A 190 -4.55 -20.77 10.77
C TRP A 190 -3.04 -20.83 10.67
N MET A 191 -2.55 -21.97 10.22
CA MET A 191 -1.13 -22.26 10.03
C MET A 191 -0.88 -22.65 8.58
N LEU A 192 0.29 -22.31 8.07
CA LEU A 192 0.77 -22.76 6.78
C LEU A 192 1.95 -23.70 6.98
N LYS A 193 1.96 -24.82 6.25
CA LYS A 193 3.13 -25.69 6.14
C LYS A 193 4.03 -25.11 5.04
N ILE A 194 5.07 -24.42 5.43
CA ILE A 194 6.13 -23.89 4.56
C ILE A 194 7.46 -24.45 4.97
#